data_7f0e660edef8e2f80db9a39056d98b7e
#
_entry.id   7f0e660edef8e2f80db9a39056d98b7e
#
_cell.length_a   1.000
_cell.length_b   1.000
_cell.length_c   1.000
_cell.angle_alpha   90.00
_cell.angle_beta   90.00
_cell.angle_gamma   90.00
#
_symmetry.space_group_name_H-M   'P 1'
#
loop_
_entity.id
_entity.type
_entity.pdbx_description
1 polymer ?
#
loop_
_entity_poly.entity_id
_entity_poly.type
_entity_poly.pdbx_seq_one_letter_code
_entity_poly.pdbx_strand_id
1 'polypeptide(L)'
;MNFKRKLWWAQHRTDVYKYSTFILLFLIVTISIIYFTYSKFTSKNEMTMYETTVEPFIKNDYFIASYIDGEWSNEIPGKEDGYVVDKVVCDNGAIGTWNNDKWAILIENATKKTKCSVYFELRYIDNVIAEAPELAQGMIPVTFDDAGNAVVADTHAKWYDYEAHEWANAVLVNCADNAIKSKYFDSNNKVLASAVGKTISMDEIMQMYVYIPRYKYQLFNAENGTSNPQAINIVFESKTTAKSTGTKNGEWLTHPAFTFGDKELAGIWVGKFETSNTSELPKIVPNVSSLRDMNVSAQFNTSRLMTTTLASTYGTSTSDDSHMMKNMEWGAVAYLSSSIYGRYTNTSTCIDSGCEVWINNNSNFVTGCAGSSVSSSEASTCNAWNTATGVNASTTGNIYGIYDMSGGASEYVMGNYNDVIKNAGFDSMPESKYYDKYIGTDYYADFTKYYLGDATKETLKAKLTEENAWYGDYSKSVSSFYPWIERGSNCYDASVAGLFSFNVVYGNSYSTFSFRVVLSVL
;
A
#
# COMPACT_ATOMS: atom_id res chain seq x y z
N MET A 1 60.64 16.99 -44.55
CA MET A 1 59.88 15.77 -44.98
C MET A 1 60.73 15.07 -46.04
N ASN A 2 61.17 13.80 -45.82
CA ASN A 2 62.15 13.10 -46.58
C ASN A 2 61.68 12.85 -48.01
N PHE A 3 62.57 13.02 -49.04
CA PHE A 3 62.25 12.92 -50.46
C PHE A 3 61.50 11.62 -50.82
N LYS A 4 61.85 10.49 -50.20
CA LYS A 4 61.12 9.21 -50.35
C LYS A 4 59.66 9.27 -49.98
N ARG A 5 59.27 10.07 -48.96
CA ARG A 5 57.83 10.29 -48.57
C ARG A 5 57.09 11.15 -49.58
N LYS A 6 57.76 12.14 -50.20
CA LYS A 6 57.13 12.98 -51.24
C LYS A 6 56.88 12.18 -52.52
N LEU A 7 57.79 11.29 -52.89
CA LEU A 7 57.71 10.44 -54.08
C LEU A 7 56.60 9.38 -53.89
N TRP A 8 56.54 8.77 -52.72
CA TRP A 8 55.44 7.82 -52.37
C TRP A 8 54.06 8.51 -52.40
N TRP A 9 53.94 9.71 -51.85
CA TRP A 9 52.71 10.52 -51.90
C TRP A 9 52.29 10.89 -53.33
N ALA A 10 53.27 11.22 -54.19
CA ALA A 10 52.95 11.55 -55.57
C ALA A 10 52.44 10.34 -56.36
N GLN A 11 52.98 9.13 -56.07
CA GLN A 11 52.59 7.88 -56.74
C GLN A 11 51.24 7.32 -56.25
N HIS A 12 50.91 7.52 -54.96
CA HIS A 12 49.73 6.89 -54.36
C HIS A 12 48.62 7.88 -54.00
N ARG A 13 48.79 9.13 -54.40
CA ARG A 13 47.83 10.22 -54.00
C ARG A 13 46.39 9.91 -54.40
N THR A 14 46.16 9.37 -55.59
CA THR A 14 44.87 8.99 -56.11
C THR A 14 44.22 7.83 -55.33
N ASP A 15 45.04 6.85 -54.92
CA ASP A 15 44.55 5.70 -54.17
C ASP A 15 44.23 6.09 -52.73
N VAL A 16 45.09 6.92 -52.13
CA VAL A 16 44.83 7.46 -50.79
C VAL A 16 43.54 8.28 -50.75
N TYR A 17 43.29 9.09 -51.76
CA TYR A 17 42.00 9.82 -51.85
C TYR A 17 40.80 8.89 -52.07
N LYS A 18 40.93 7.87 -52.92
CA LYS A 18 39.88 6.87 -53.11
C LYS A 18 39.54 6.13 -51.84
N TYR A 19 40.56 5.63 -51.13
CA TYR A 19 40.32 4.91 -49.86
C TYR A 19 39.81 5.82 -48.77
N SER A 20 40.28 7.06 -48.65
CA SER A 20 39.75 8.02 -47.68
C SER A 20 38.29 8.40 -47.96
N THR A 21 37.95 8.55 -49.25
CA THR A 21 36.55 8.81 -49.68
C THR A 21 35.64 7.61 -49.38
N PHE A 22 36.14 6.39 -49.60
CA PHE A 22 35.40 5.16 -49.29
C PHE A 22 35.18 5.01 -47.79
N ILE A 23 36.20 5.28 -46.95
CA ILE A 23 36.07 5.24 -45.48
C ILE A 23 35.09 6.31 -44.99
N LEU A 24 35.14 7.52 -45.57
CA LEU A 24 34.21 8.59 -45.20
C LEU A 24 32.78 8.25 -45.57
N LEU A 25 32.55 7.70 -46.75
CA LEU A 25 31.24 7.23 -47.21
C LEU A 25 30.71 6.10 -46.31
N PHE A 26 31.55 5.15 -45.93
CA PHE A 26 31.20 4.07 -45.03
C PHE A 26 30.83 4.60 -43.64
N LEU A 27 31.58 5.56 -43.11
CA LEU A 27 31.24 6.23 -41.84
C LEU A 27 29.90 6.97 -41.90
N ILE A 28 29.63 7.71 -42.99
CA ILE A 28 28.38 8.42 -43.18
C ILE A 28 27.21 7.44 -43.24
N VAL A 29 27.34 6.34 -43.99
CA VAL A 29 26.29 5.30 -44.08
C VAL A 29 26.07 4.65 -42.69
N THR A 30 27.14 4.33 -41.98
CA THR A 30 27.05 3.73 -40.65
C THR A 30 26.40 4.66 -39.65
N ILE A 31 26.77 5.94 -39.63
CA ILE A 31 26.13 6.97 -38.78
C ILE A 31 24.67 7.16 -39.17
N SER A 32 24.34 7.16 -40.47
CA SER A 32 22.95 7.26 -40.93
C SER A 32 22.12 6.05 -40.52
N ILE A 33 22.69 4.84 -40.57
CA ILE A 33 21.98 3.63 -40.09
C ILE A 33 21.79 3.69 -38.57
N ILE A 34 22.79 4.09 -37.81
CA ILE A 34 22.71 4.26 -36.35
C ILE A 34 21.63 5.32 -36.00
N TYR A 35 21.67 6.47 -36.69
CA TYR A 35 20.70 7.53 -36.47
C TYR A 35 19.29 7.09 -36.85
N PHE A 36 19.12 6.39 -37.97
CA PHE A 36 17.82 5.85 -38.38
C PHE A 36 17.31 4.76 -37.45
N THR A 37 18.19 3.90 -36.94
CA THR A 37 17.85 2.87 -35.97
C THR A 37 17.50 3.49 -34.61
N TYR A 38 18.27 4.50 -34.17
CA TYR A 38 18.01 5.25 -32.95
C TYR A 38 16.70 6.05 -33.06
N SER A 39 16.48 6.73 -34.18
CA SER A 39 15.23 7.45 -34.46
C SER A 39 14.01 6.50 -34.51
N LYS A 40 14.19 5.30 -35.07
CA LYS A 40 13.11 4.31 -35.12
C LYS A 40 12.88 3.66 -33.75
N PHE A 41 13.92 3.57 -32.92
CA PHE A 41 13.81 3.07 -31.56
C PHE A 41 13.17 4.14 -30.62
N THR A 42 13.55 5.40 -30.76
CA THR A 42 12.91 6.52 -30.04
C THR A 42 11.50 6.78 -30.51
N SER A 43 11.21 6.64 -31.79
CA SER A 43 9.81 6.77 -32.29
C SER A 43 8.91 5.56 -31.95
N LYS A 44 9.51 4.40 -31.62
CA LYS A 44 8.76 3.27 -31.04
C LYS A 44 8.60 3.36 -29.53
N ASN A 45 9.43 4.16 -28.85
CA ASN A 45 9.28 4.49 -27.42
C ASN A 45 8.46 5.77 -27.19
N GLU A 46 8.21 6.59 -28.18
CA GLU A 46 6.97 7.31 -28.27
C GLU A 46 5.88 6.26 -28.59
N MET A 47 5.50 5.44 -27.61
CA MET A 47 4.11 5.05 -27.55
C MET A 47 3.36 6.37 -27.58
N THR A 48 2.78 6.69 -28.72
CA THR A 48 1.54 7.44 -28.72
C THR A 48 0.76 6.78 -27.59
N MET A 49 0.70 7.44 -26.43
CA MET A 49 -0.49 7.32 -25.64
C MET A 49 -1.59 7.58 -26.67
N TYR A 50 -2.25 6.52 -27.07
CA TYR A 50 -3.62 6.71 -27.46
C TYR A 50 -4.21 7.35 -26.21
N GLU A 51 -4.43 8.67 -26.25
CA GLU A 51 -5.60 9.20 -25.66
C GLU A 51 -6.74 8.39 -26.29
N THR A 52 -6.99 7.21 -25.77
CA THR A 52 -8.35 6.78 -25.67
C THR A 52 -8.92 7.84 -24.74
N THR A 53 -9.46 8.91 -25.33
CA THR A 53 -10.62 9.54 -24.78
C THR A 53 -11.57 8.37 -24.58
N VAL A 54 -11.49 7.75 -23.38
CA VAL A 54 -12.60 6.98 -22.86
C VAL A 54 -13.69 8.04 -22.80
N GLU A 55 -14.57 8.03 -23.79
CA GLU A 55 -15.79 8.84 -23.73
C GLU A 55 -16.36 8.53 -22.35
N PRO A 56 -16.75 9.55 -21.55
CA PRO A 56 -17.29 9.30 -20.24
C PRO A 56 -18.45 8.34 -20.40
N PHE A 57 -18.26 7.08 -20.00
CA PHE A 57 -19.29 6.06 -20.05
C PHE A 57 -20.50 6.59 -19.30
N ILE A 58 -21.58 6.74 -20.01
CA ILE A 58 -22.85 7.24 -19.49
C ILE A 58 -23.25 6.26 -18.38
N LYS A 59 -23.42 6.81 -17.21
CA LYS A 59 -23.94 6.21 -15.97
C LYS A 59 -25.10 5.27 -16.29
N ASN A 60 -24.91 3.97 -16.29
CA ASN A 60 -25.84 2.83 -16.22
C ASN A 60 -25.49 1.65 -17.16
N ASP A 61 -24.36 1.62 -17.83
CA ASP A 61 -24.09 0.57 -18.79
C ASP A 61 -23.35 -0.60 -18.15
N TYR A 62 -24.15 -1.49 -17.53
CA TYR A 62 -23.70 -2.85 -17.30
C TYR A 62 -23.55 -3.53 -18.66
N PHE A 63 -22.42 -4.18 -18.90
CA PHE A 63 -22.35 -5.17 -19.96
C PHE A 63 -23.11 -6.41 -19.48
N ILE A 64 -24.20 -6.78 -20.15
CA ILE A 64 -25.02 -7.92 -19.77
C ILE A 64 -24.78 -9.05 -20.78
N ALA A 65 -24.19 -10.15 -20.30
CA ALA A 65 -24.08 -11.37 -21.08
C ALA A 65 -25.11 -12.40 -20.60
N SER A 66 -25.70 -13.10 -21.56
CA SER A 66 -26.63 -14.20 -21.26
C SER A 66 -25.96 -15.54 -21.47
N TYR A 67 -26.10 -16.43 -20.49
CA TYR A 67 -25.69 -17.82 -20.55
C TYR A 67 -26.94 -18.68 -20.71
N ILE A 68 -27.06 -19.39 -21.80
CA ILE A 68 -28.25 -20.16 -22.18
C ILE A 68 -27.83 -21.58 -22.60
N ASP A 69 -28.42 -22.59 -21.96
CA ASP A 69 -28.21 -24.01 -22.29
C ASP A 69 -26.74 -24.46 -22.36
N GLY A 70 -25.86 -23.82 -21.58
CA GLY A 70 -24.45 -24.17 -21.52
C GLY A 70 -23.52 -23.27 -22.33
N GLU A 71 -24.05 -22.30 -23.07
CA GLU A 71 -23.28 -21.42 -23.93
C GLU A 71 -23.56 -19.95 -23.69
N TRP A 72 -22.55 -19.10 -23.89
CA TRP A 72 -22.73 -17.64 -23.89
C TRP A 72 -23.37 -17.16 -25.19
N SER A 73 -24.35 -16.28 -25.07
CA SER A 73 -25.00 -15.66 -26.24
C SER A 73 -24.16 -14.62 -26.95
N ASN A 74 -23.13 -14.10 -26.28
CA ASN A 74 -22.18 -13.10 -26.76
C ASN A 74 -20.85 -13.26 -26.01
N GLU A 75 -19.79 -12.74 -26.57
CA GLU A 75 -18.49 -12.71 -25.94
C GLU A 75 -18.59 -11.93 -24.61
N ILE A 76 -18.03 -12.52 -23.55
CA ILE A 76 -17.99 -11.86 -22.23
C ILE A 76 -16.72 -11.02 -22.11
N PRO A 77 -16.74 -9.89 -21.37
CA PRO A 77 -15.55 -9.08 -21.16
C PRO A 77 -14.49 -9.86 -20.39
N GLY A 78 -13.22 -9.60 -20.66
CA GLY A 78 -12.08 -10.17 -19.96
C GLY A 78 -11.99 -9.66 -18.51
N LYS A 79 -11.44 -10.47 -17.64
CA LYS A 79 -11.12 -10.05 -16.27
C LYS A 79 -10.04 -8.96 -16.28
N GLU A 80 -9.09 -9.08 -17.19
CA GLU A 80 -7.99 -8.16 -17.43
C GLU A 80 -8.43 -6.78 -17.96
N ASP A 81 -9.64 -6.69 -18.49
CA ASP A 81 -10.21 -5.43 -19.00
C ASP A 81 -10.85 -4.57 -17.90
N GLY A 82 -10.69 -4.97 -16.63
CA GLY A 82 -11.22 -4.21 -15.48
C GLY A 82 -12.67 -4.49 -15.14
N TYR A 83 -13.27 -5.50 -15.73
CA TYR A 83 -14.64 -5.89 -15.40
C TYR A 83 -14.71 -6.76 -14.14
N VAL A 84 -15.76 -6.56 -13.36
CA VAL A 84 -16.17 -7.41 -12.23
C VAL A 84 -17.62 -7.80 -12.41
N VAL A 85 -18.02 -8.93 -11.84
CA VAL A 85 -19.42 -9.33 -11.85
C VAL A 85 -20.16 -8.75 -10.66
N ASP A 86 -21.15 -7.91 -10.93
CA ASP A 86 -22.02 -7.34 -9.91
C ASP A 86 -23.04 -8.36 -9.41
N LYS A 87 -23.72 -9.02 -10.35
CA LYS A 87 -24.74 -10.02 -10.01
C LYS A 87 -24.99 -11.00 -11.13
N VAL A 88 -25.55 -12.15 -10.76
CA VAL A 88 -26.08 -13.15 -11.67
C VAL A 88 -27.57 -13.31 -11.40
N VAL A 89 -28.38 -13.26 -12.43
CA VAL A 89 -29.83 -13.46 -12.34
C VAL A 89 -30.22 -14.57 -13.30
N CYS A 90 -30.71 -15.70 -12.76
CA CYS A 90 -31.19 -16.84 -13.52
C CYS A 90 -32.73 -16.91 -13.49
N ASP A 91 -33.31 -17.49 -14.54
CA ASP A 91 -34.74 -17.81 -14.62
C ASP A 91 -35.06 -19.25 -14.17
N ASN A 92 -36.33 -19.60 -14.18
CA ASN A 92 -36.83 -20.95 -13.92
C ASN A 92 -36.37 -21.60 -12.58
N GLY A 93 -36.08 -20.77 -11.57
CA GLY A 93 -35.67 -21.25 -10.23
C GLY A 93 -34.24 -21.77 -10.15
N ALA A 94 -33.43 -21.55 -11.19
CA ALA A 94 -32.00 -21.83 -11.14
C ALA A 94 -31.28 -20.78 -10.30
N ILE A 95 -30.20 -21.22 -9.64
CA ILE A 95 -29.33 -20.36 -8.85
C ILE A 95 -27.99 -20.23 -9.60
N GLY A 96 -27.65 -19.02 -10.01
CA GLY A 96 -26.37 -18.72 -10.64
C GLY A 96 -25.41 -18.06 -9.65
N THR A 97 -24.20 -18.61 -9.57
CA THR A 97 -23.09 -18.04 -8.78
C THR A 97 -21.91 -17.79 -9.70
N TRP A 98 -21.25 -16.64 -9.56
CA TRP A 98 -20.04 -16.34 -10.32
C TRP A 98 -18.80 -16.83 -9.61
N ASN A 99 -17.91 -17.51 -10.34
CA ASN A 99 -16.60 -17.90 -9.87
C ASN A 99 -15.53 -16.99 -10.47
N ASN A 100 -15.00 -16.08 -9.69
CA ASN A 100 -13.99 -15.10 -10.11
C ASN A 100 -12.66 -15.74 -10.53
N ASP A 101 -12.26 -16.86 -9.92
CA ASP A 101 -10.99 -17.52 -10.22
C ASP A 101 -11.01 -18.16 -11.61
N LYS A 102 -12.13 -18.79 -11.94
CA LYS A 102 -12.33 -19.47 -13.23
C LYS A 102 -12.94 -18.57 -14.29
N TRP A 103 -13.33 -17.33 -13.92
CA TRP A 103 -14.07 -16.41 -14.77
C TRP A 103 -15.27 -17.08 -15.45
N ALA A 104 -16.06 -17.78 -14.66
CA ALA A 104 -17.13 -18.65 -15.14
C ALA A 104 -18.33 -18.65 -14.21
N ILE A 105 -19.51 -18.86 -14.80
CA ILE A 105 -20.75 -19.03 -14.07
C ILE A 105 -20.89 -20.49 -13.59
N LEU A 106 -21.34 -20.68 -12.35
CA LEU A 106 -21.81 -21.94 -11.79
C LEU A 106 -23.32 -21.86 -11.66
N ILE A 107 -24.04 -22.87 -12.18
CA ILE A 107 -25.51 -22.87 -12.16
C ILE A 107 -25.98 -24.15 -11.47
N GLU A 108 -26.76 -23.97 -10.42
CA GLU A 108 -27.44 -25.06 -9.73
C GLU A 108 -28.91 -25.10 -10.17
N ASN A 109 -29.50 -26.27 -10.14
CA ASN A 109 -30.90 -26.53 -10.56
C ASN A 109 -31.21 -26.11 -12.01
N ALA A 110 -30.22 -26.17 -12.89
CA ALA A 110 -30.41 -25.84 -14.30
C ALA A 110 -31.37 -26.77 -15.01
N THR A 111 -32.23 -26.25 -15.86
CA THR A 111 -33.08 -26.96 -16.80
C THR A 111 -32.66 -26.64 -18.22
N LYS A 112 -33.13 -27.43 -19.23
CA LYS A 112 -32.82 -27.20 -20.64
C LYS A 112 -33.28 -25.85 -21.21
N LYS A 113 -33.90 -24.99 -20.42
CA LYS A 113 -34.35 -23.66 -20.81
C LYS A 113 -33.88 -22.59 -19.83
N THR A 114 -32.90 -22.89 -19.00
CA THR A 114 -32.37 -21.93 -18.05
C THR A 114 -31.56 -20.87 -18.78
N LYS A 115 -31.93 -19.61 -18.55
CA LYS A 115 -31.14 -18.45 -18.96
C LYS A 115 -30.65 -17.74 -17.71
N CYS A 116 -29.36 -17.47 -17.64
CA CYS A 116 -28.75 -16.63 -16.63
C CYS A 116 -28.20 -15.37 -17.29
N SER A 117 -28.53 -14.21 -16.75
CA SER A 117 -27.93 -12.93 -17.14
C SER A 117 -26.86 -12.56 -16.13
N VAL A 118 -25.64 -12.38 -16.60
CA VAL A 118 -24.50 -11.92 -15.80
C VAL A 118 -24.26 -10.45 -16.09
N TYR A 119 -24.21 -9.66 -15.03
CA TYR A 119 -24.03 -8.21 -15.09
C TYR A 119 -22.58 -7.90 -14.76
N PHE A 120 -21.84 -7.49 -15.77
CA PHE A 120 -20.45 -7.06 -15.64
C PHE A 120 -20.43 -5.54 -15.46
N GLU A 121 -19.70 -5.09 -14.47
CA GLU A 121 -19.48 -3.69 -14.11
C GLU A 121 -18.02 -3.34 -14.37
N LEU A 122 -17.77 -2.28 -15.14
CA LEU A 122 -16.42 -1.79 -15.34
C LEU A 122 -15.98 -1.10 -14.07
N ARG A 123 -14.85 -1.53 -13.47
CA ARG A 123 -14.18 -0.80 -12.40
C ARG A 123 -12.96 -0.09 -12.95
N TYR A 124 -12.74 1.11 -12.45
CA TYR A 124 -11.51 1.80 -12.75
C TYR A 124 -10.32 0.99 -12.24
N ILE A 125 -9.39 0.69 -13.13
CA ILE A 125 -8.08 0.14 -12.81
C ILE A 125 -7.07 1.21 -13.14
N ASP A 126 -6.22 1.55 -12.18
CA ASP A 126 -5.09 2.44 -12.42
C ASP A 126 -4.18 1.81 -13.48
N ASN A 127 -3.65 2.61 -14.40
CA ASN A 127 -2.71 2.17 -15.45
C ASN A 127 -1.40 1.59 -14.86
N VAL A 128 -1.11 1.86 -13.62
CA VAL A 128 -0.09 1.16 -12.83
C VAL A 128 -0.71 -0.13 -12.32
N ILE A 129 -0.55 -1.18 -13.01
CA ILE A 129 -0.96 -2.59 -12.86
C ILE A 129 -1.20 -3.07 -11.40
N ALA A 130 -1.83 -2.25 -10.56
CA ALA A 130 -2.37 -2.66 -9.27
C ALA A 130 -3.78 -3.21 -9.49
N GLU A 131 -4.10 -4.35 -8.88
CA GLU A 131 -5.51 -4.76 -8.82
C GLU A 131 -6.34 -3.65 -8.17
N ALA A 132 -7.57 -3.46 -8.66
CA ALA A 132 -8.50 -2.53 -8.03
C ALA A 132 -8.66 -2.87 -6.54
N PRO A 133 -8.70 -1.87 -5.63
CA PRO A 133 -8.87 -2.13 -4.22
C PRO A 133 -10.10 -2.98 -3.93
N GLU A 134 -9.91 -4.13 -3.28
CA GLU A 134 -11.03 -4.94 -2.80
C GLU A 134 -11.65 -4.23 -1.58
N LEU A 135 -12.88 -3.75 -1.73
CA LEU A 135 -13.60 -3.08 -0.65
C LEU A 135 -14.24 -4.11 0.27
N ALA A 136 -13.96 -4.04 1.56
CA ALA A 136 -14.73 -4.79 2.56
C ALA A 136 -16.17 -4.30 2.59
N GLN A 137 -17.10 -5.16 3.02
CA GLN A 137 -18.48 -4.73 3.23
C GLN A 137 -18.51 -3.51 4.17
N GLY A 138 -19.33 -2.52 3.85
CA GLY A 138 -19.47 -1.30 4.64
C GLY A 138 -18.43 -0.22 4.35
N MET A 139 -17.41 -0.51 3.58
CA MET A 139 -16.47 0.51 3.13
C MET A 139 -17.08 1.41 2.07
N ILE A 140 -16.92 2.71 2.25
CA ILE A 140 -17.28 3.75 1.28
C ILE A 140 -15.95 4.25 0.70
N PRO A 141 -15.67 4.03 -0.60
CA PRO A 141 -14.50 4.60 -1.25
C PRO A 141 -14.60 6.12 -1.28
N VAL A 142 -13.51 6.81 -1.03
CA VAL A 142 -13.50 8.28 -0.96
C VAL A 142 -12.33 8.90 -1.68
N THR A 143 -12.56 10.10 -2.20
CA THR A 143 -11.55 11.10 -2.55
C THR A 143 -11.64 12.26 -1.54
N PHE A 144 -10.79 13.26 -1.68
CA PHE A 144 -10.83 14.45 -0.83
C PHE A 144 -11.05 15.71 -1.69
N ASP A 145 -11.87 16.62 -1.18
CA ASP A 145 -12.02 17.95 -1.77
C ASP A 145 -10.86 18.89 -1.32
N ASP A 146 -10.81 20.09 -1.86
CA ASP A 146 -9.76 21.09 -1.54
C ASP A 146 -9.71 21.50 -0.06
N ALA A 147 -10.77 21.26 0.69
CA ALA A 147 -10.82 21.49 2.14
C ALA A 147 -10.41 20.24 2.95
N GLY A 148 -10.16 19.12 2.29
CA GLY A 148 -9.80 17.84 2.90
C GLY A 148 -11.01 17.06 3.44
N ASN A 149 -12.22 17.38 3.02
CA ASN A 149 -13.37 16.57 3.39
C ASN A 149 -13.45 15.31 2.52
N ALA A 150 -13.83 14.19 3.13
CA ALA A 150 -14.07 12.95 2.40
C ALA A 150 -15.31 13.07 1.50
N VAL A 151 -15.16 12.78 0.23
CA VAL A 151 -16.22 12.78 -0.79
C VAL A 151 -16.39 11.36 -1.31
N VAL A 152 -17.61 10.85 -1.35
CA VAL A 152 -17.89 9.50 -1.87
C VAL A 152 -17.40 9.39 -3.31
N ALA A 153 -16.49 8.49 -3.55
CA ALA A 153 -15.88 8.29 -4.85
C ALA A 153 -16.77 7.50 -5.81
N ASP A 154 -16.64 7.79 -7.09
CA ASP A 154 -17.19 6.95 -8.16
C ASP A 154 -16.15 5.86 -8.50
N THR A 155 -16.43 4.61 -8.17
CA THR A 155 -15.52 3.50 -8.46
C THR A 155 -15.45 3.14 -9.94
N HIS A 156 -16.30 3.71 -10.79
CA HIS A 156 -16.28 3.58 -12.24
C HIS A 156 -15.39 4.64 -12.93
N ALA A 157 -14.93 5.63 -12.15
CA ALA A 157 -14.06 6.69 -12.60
C ALA A 157 -12.75 6.66 -11.81
N LYS A 158 -11.76 7.43 -12.23
CA LYS A 158 -10.49 7.57 -11.52
C LYS A 158 -10.74 8.13 -10.11
N TRP A 159 -10.48 7.37 -9.08
CA TRP A 159 -10.64 7.76 -7.67
C TRP A 159 -9.37 7.55 -6.83
N TYR A 160 -8.33 6.97 -7.41
CA TYR A 160 -6.98 6.86 -6.85
C TYR A 160 -5.96 6.90 -8.00
N ASP A 161 -4.71 7.23 -7.68
CA ASP A 161 -3.61 7.27 -8.63
C ASP A 161 -2.29 7.12 -7.88
N TYR A 162 -1.71 5.91 -7.91
CA TYR A 162 -0.45 5.65 -7.22
C TYR A 162 0.73 6.40 -7.86
N GLU A 163 0.71 6.68 -9.16
CA GLU A 163 1.73 7.50 -9.83
C GLU A 163 1.67 8.96 -9.39
N ALA A 164 0.49 9.46 -9.08
CA ALA A 164 0.29 10.80 -8.51
C ALA A 164 0.38 10.82 -6.97
N HIS A 165 0.74 9.70 -6.33
CA HIS A 165 0.79 9.53 -4.87
C HIS A 165 -0.58 9.65 -4.19
N GLU A 166 -1.65 9.50 -4.95
CA GLU A 166 -3.04 9.51 -4.47
C GLU A 166 -3.49 8.09 -4.17
N TRP A 167 -3.04 7.55 -3.03
CA TRP A 167 -3.40 6.18 -2.63
C TRP A 167 -4.90 6.05 -2.39
N ALA A 168 -5.47 4.89 -2.68
CA ALA A 168 -6.89 4.66 -2.49
C ALA A 168 -7.29 4.77 -1.01
N ASN A 169 -8.36 5.50 -0.73
CA ASN A 169 -8.89 5.72 0.61
C ASN A 169 -10.34 5.24 0.71
N ALA A 170 -10.71 4.71 1.87
CA ALA A 170 -12.09 4.34 2.19
C ALA A 170 -12.44 4.68 3.64
N VAL A 171 -13.72 4.86 3.92
CA VAL A 171 -14.19 5.13 5.26
C VAL A 171 -15.29 4.16 5.68
N LEU A 172 -15.41 3.92 7.00
CA LEU A 172 -16.55 3.28 7.63
C LEU A 172 -17.34 4.34 8.40
N VAL A 173 -18.65 4.31 8.26
CA VAL A 173 -19.57 5.21 8.97
C VAL A 173 -20.32 4.46 10.07
N ASN A 174 -21.01 5.19 10.95
CA ASN A 174 -21.84 4.57 11.99
C ASN A 174 -23.09 3.90 11.39
N CYS A 175 -22.98 2.64 11.04
CA CYS A 175 -24.09 1.84 10.50
C CYS A 175 -25.11 1.38 11.54
N ALA A 176 -24.83 1.53 12.84
CA ALA A 176 -25.83 1.31 13.90
C ALA A 176 -26.90 2.42 13.91
N ASP A 177 -26.57 3.61 13.40
CA ASP A 177 -27.53 4.68 13.15
C ASP A 177 -28.15 4.52 11.75
N ASN A 178 -29.41 4.11 11.70
CA ASN A 178 -30.14 3.92 10.45
C ASN A 178 -30.27 5.22 9.62
N ALA A 179 -30.28 6.39 10.26
CA ALA A 179 -30.35 7.66 9.54
C ALA A 179 -29.03 7.93 8.80
N ILE A 180 -27.88 7.56 9.38
CA ILE A 180 -26.57 7.63 8.72
C ILE A 180 -26.46 6.53 7.65
N LYS A 181 -26.74 5.28 8.02
CA LYS A 181 -26.63 4.14 7.11
C LYS A 181 -27.39 4.35 5.80
N SER A 182 -28.63 4.80 5.88
CA SER A 182 -29.50 5.00 4.70
C SER A 182 -29.07 6.15 3.78
N LYS A 183 -28.15 7.02 4.21
CA LYS A 183 -27.57 8.05 3.33
C LYS A 183 -26.60 7.46 2.30
N TYR A 184 -25.93 6.37 2.67
CA TYR A 184 -24.81 5.82 1.92
C TYR A 184 -25.05 4.43 1.36
N PHE A 185 -25.94 3.63 1.94
CA PHE A 185 -26.14 2.23 1.58
C PHE A 185 -27.58 1.90 1.22
N ASP A 186 -27.72 0.99 0.27
CA ASP A 186 -29.00 0.32 -0.05
C ASP A 186 -29.29 -0.84 0.93
N SER A 187 -30.40 -1.54 0.70
CA SER A 187 -30.82 -2.70 1.51
C SER A 187 -29.84 -3.89 1.43
N ASN A 188 -28.94 -3.93 0.45
CA ASN A 188 -27.92 -4.97 0.25
C ASN A 188 -26.53 -4.54 0.76
N ASN A 189 -26.45 -3.42 1.50
CA ASN A 189 -25.22 -2.79 1.97
C ASN A 189 -24.27 -2.35 0.82
N LYS A 190 -24.78 -2.08 -0.36
CA LYS A 190 -24.02 -1.45 -1.46
C LYS A 190 -24.10 0.07 -1.34
N VAL A 191 -23.00 0.73 -1.68
CA VAL A 191 -22.97 2.20 -1.74
C VAL A 191 -23.95 2.70 -2.78
N LEU A 192 -24.81 3.62 -2.38
CA LEU A 192 -25.83 4.20 -3.25
C LEU A 192 -25.20 5.04 -4.36
N ALA A 193 -25.61 4.84 -5.60
CA ALA A 193 -25.21 5.71 -6.71
C ALA A 193 -25.55 7.19 -6.43
N SER A 194 -26.64 7.47 -5.69
CA SER A 194 -27.03 8.81 -5.28
C SER A 194 -26.14 9.41 -4.19
N ALA A 195 -25.28 8.61 -3.55
CA ALA A 195 -24.28 9.08 -2.58
C ALA A 195 -22.98 9.56 -3.25
N VAL A 196 -22.67 9.06 -4.44
CA VAL A 196 -21.46 9.45 -5.20
C VAL A 196 -21.39 10.97 -5.36
N GLY A 197 -20.22 11.53 -5.09
CA GLY A 197 -19.96 12.97 -5.13
C GLY A 197 -20.47 13.76 -3.92
N LYS A 198 -21.06 13.10 -2.92
CA LYS A 198 -21.48 13.77 -1.66
C LYS A 198 -20.35 13.75 -0.64
N THR A 199 -20.20 14.85 0.06
CA THR A 199 -19.31 14.96 1.22
C THR A 199 -19.87 14.15 2.38
N ILE A 200 -19.01 13.38 3.06
CA ILE A 200 -19.31 12.66 4.28
C ILE A 200 -18.89 13.55 5.47
N SER A 201 -19.82 13.81 6.38
CA SER A 201 -19.47 14.57 7.58
C SER A 201 -18.50 13.80 8.45
N MET A 202 -17.47 14.49 8.98
CA MET A 202 -16.49 13.86 9.88
C MET A 202 -17.13 13.23 11.12
N ASP A 203 -18.25 13.77 11.60
CA ASP A 203 -19.01 13.23 12.74
C ASP A 203 -19.65 11.88 12.44
N GLU A 204 -19.91 11.57 11.17
CA GLU A 204 -20.47 10.30 10.73
C GLU A 204 -19.40 9.24 10.50
N ILE A 205 -18.13 9.66 10.29
CA ILE A 205 -17.01 8.76 10.05
C ILE A 205 -16.58 8.12 11.36
N MET A 206 -16.52 6.79 11.33
CA MET A 206 -15.99 6.00 12.42
C MET A 206 -14.53 5.63 12.19
N GLN A 207 -14.18 5.29 10.95
CA GLN A 207 -12.83 4.86 10.63
C GLN A 207 -12.46 5.27 9.21
N MET A 208 -11.19 5.64 9.02
CA MET A 208 -10.57 5.99 7.74
C MET A 208 -9.43 5.01 7.45
N TYR A 209 -9.39 4.49 6.25
CA TYR A 209 -8.39 3.51 5.80
C TYR A 209 -7.72 3.94 4.50
N VAL A 210 -6.49 3.47 4.32
CA VAL A 210 -5.70 3.63 3.11
C VAL A 210 -5.33 2.23 2.59
N TYR A 211 -5.50 2.00 1.29
CA TYR A 211 -5.20 0.73 0.67
C TYR A 211 -3.72 0.62 0.30
N ILE A 212 -3.11 -0.47 0.70
CA ILE A 212 -1.77 -0.87 0.29
C ILE A 212 -1.93 -2.06 -0.66
N PRO A 213 -1.82 -1.84 -1.99
CA PRO A 213 -1.97 -2.90 -2.97
C PRO A 213 -0.82 -3.90 -2.88
N ARG A 214 -1.08 -5.15 -3.25
CA ARG A 214 -0.06 -6.18 -3.33
C ARG A 214 1.07 -5.78 -4.27
N TYR A 215 2.30 -5.99 -3.84
CA TYR A 215 3.48 -5.73 -4.66
C TYR A 215 4.63 -6.70 -4.33
N LYS A 216 5.57 -6.80 -5.25
CA LYS A 216 6.93 -7.27 -5.00
C LYS A 216 7.91 -6.11 -4.98
N TYR A 217 8.99 -6.25 -4.23
CA TYR A 217 10.07 -5.29 -4.19
C TYR A 217 11.41 -5.94 -4.54
N GLN A 218 12.32 -5.14 -5.06
CA GLN A 218 13.67 -5.60 -5.36
C GLN A 218 14.54 -5.53 -4.10
N LEU A 219 15.09 -6.67 -3.69
CA LEU A 219 15.94 -6.77 -2.50
C LEU A 219 17.18 -5.89 -2.63
N PHE A 220 17.44 -5.05 -1.63
CA PHE A 220 18.53 -4.08 -1.63
C PHE A 220 19.55 -4.31 -0.51
N ASN A 221 19.20 -5.02 0.56
CA ASN A 221 20.08 -5.34 1.69
C ASN A 221 19.77 -6.72 2.31
N ALA A 222 19.56 -7.72 1.48
CA ALA A 222 19.14 -9.06 1.89
C ALA A 222 20.13 -9.75 2.86
N GLU A 223 21.41 -9.44 2.75
CA GLU A 223 22.49 -10.04 3.57
C GLU A 223 22.69 -9.33 4.91
N ASN A 224 21.79 -8.43 5.30
CA ASN A 224 21.89 -7.66 6.54
C ASN A 224 23.22 -6.88 6.63
N GLY A 225 23.57 -6.24 5.54
CA GLY A 225 24.67 -5.28 5.48
C GLY A 225 24.26 -3.93 6.05
N THR A 226 25.03 -2.91 5.72
CA THR A 226 24.63 -1.51 5.92
C THR A 226 23.98 -0.98 4.65
N SER A 227 22.92 -0.17 4.78
CA SER A 227 22.25 0.49 3.67
C SER A 227 21.99 1.96 4.00
N ASN A 228 21.84 2.79 2.98
CA ASN A 228 21.43 4.18 3.11
C ASN A 228 20.00 4.35 2.59
N PRO A 229 19.27 5.39 3.05
CA PRO A 229 17.98 5.74 2.48
C PRO A 229 18.03 5.81 0.96
N GLN A 230 17.10 5.14 0.29
CA GLN A 230 17.03 5.05 -1.17
C GLN A 230 15.61 4.77 -1.62
N ALA A 231 15.31 5.05 -2.88
CA ALA A 231 14.07 4.61 -3.49
C ALA A 231 14.05 3.07 -3.56
N ILE A 232 12.97 2.47 -3.09
CA ILE A 232 12.76 1.02 -3.17
C ILE A 232 12.01 0.73 -4.47
N ASN A 233 12.58 -0.14 -5.30
CA ASN A 233 11.94 -0.57 -6.54
C ASN A 233 10.77 -1.50 -6.21
N ILE A 234 9.58 -1.11 -6.63
CA ILE A 234 8.32 -1.82 -6.41
C ILE A 234 7.65 -2.09 -7.76
N VAL A 235 7.03 -3.26 -7.87
CA VAL A 235 6.13 -3.63 -8.96
C VAL A 235 4.88 -4.22 -8.34
N PHE A 236 3.72 -3.65 -8.66
CA PHE A 236 2.45 -4.18 -8.20
C PHE A 236 2.16 -5.55 -8.81
N GLU A 237 1.44 -6.38 -8.07
CA GLU A 237 1.10 -7.75 -8.44
C GLU A 237 -0.38 -8.04 -8.18
N SER A 238 -0.95 -8.92 -8.99
CA SER A 238 -2.24 -9.55 -8.69
C SER A 238 -2.08 -10.61 -7.59
N LYS A 239 -3.12 -10.86 -6.79
CA LYS A 239 -3.13 -11.95 -5.81
C LYS A 239 -2.99 -13.34 -6.44
N THR A 240 -3.27 -13.46 -7.75
CA THR A 240 -3.09 -14.69 -8.53
C THR A 240 -1.72 -14.82 -9.17
N THR A 241 -0.88 -13.78 -9.12
CA THR A 241 0.48 -13.81 -9.62
C THR A 241 1.33 -14.77 -8.78
N ALA A 242 2.12 -15.61 -9.43
CA ALA A 242 3.06 -16.48 -8.72
C ALA A 242 4.05 -15.65 -7.90
N LYS A 243 4.25 -16.01 -6.63
CA LYS A 243 5.17 -15.31 -5.73
C LYS A 243 6.59 -15.28 -6.27
N SER A 244 7.19 -14.13 -6.24
CA SER A 244 8.64 -13.99 -6.33
C SER A 244 9.27 -14.34 -4.99
N THR A 245 10.30 -15.19 -4.99
CA THR A 245 10.91 -15.76 -3.77
C THR A 245 12.40 -15.46 -3.69
N GLY A 246 12.80 -14.26 -4.10
CA GLY A 246 14.19 -13.78 -4.03
C GLY A 246 14.75 -13.82 -2.62
N THR A 247 16.06 -14.05 -2.52
CA THR A 247 16.82 -14.12 -1.27
C THR A 247 18.10 -13.31 -1.27
N LYS A 248 18.46 -12.72 -2.41
CA LYS A 248 19.69 -11.94 -2.62
C LYS A 248 19.41 -10.57 -3.18
N ASN A 249 20.30 -9.64 -2.92
CA ASN A 249 20.22 -8.29 -3.49
C ASN A 249 20.03 -8.33 -5.01
N GLY A 250 19.11 -7.52 -5.51
CA GLY A 250 18.71 -7.45 -6.91
C GLY A 250 17.62 -8.43 -7.34
N GLU A 251 17.34 -9.47 -6.56
CA GLU A 251 16.22 -10.38 -6.81
C GLU A 251 14.90 -9.76 -6.34
N TRP A 252 13.78 -10.22 -6.92
CA TRP A 252 12.45 -9.79 -6.54
C TRP A 252 11.86 -10.69 -5.45
N LEU A 253 11.25 -10.07 -4.44
CA LEU A 253 10.52 -10.75 -3.38
C LEU A 253 9.09 -10.18 -3.34
N THR A 254 8.08 -11.05 -3.51
CA THR A 254 6.69 -10.67 -3.18
C THR A 254 6.62 -10.33 -1.70
N HIS A 255 6.10 -9.15 -1.38
CA HIS A 255 6.14 -8.68 0.01
C HIS A 255 5.30 -9.59 0.92
N PRO A 256 5.87 -10.13 2.01
CA PRO A 256 5.21 -11.14 2.83
C PRO A 256 3.92 -10.68 3.52
N ALA A 257 3.72 -9.37 3.70
CA ALA A 257 2.50 -8.79 4.28
C ALA A 257 1.21 -9.18 3.53
N PHE A 258 1.32 -9.52 2.25
CA PHE A 258 0.16 -9.88 1.42
C PHE A 258 -0.22 -11.37 1.50
N THR A 259 0.31 -12.07 2.51
CA THR A 259 -0.12 -13.43 2.85
C THR A 259 -0.68 -13.42 4.28
N PHE A 260 -1.96 -13.73 4.43
CA PHE A 260 -2.63 -13.79 5.72
C PHE A 260 -3.09 -15.22 6.02
N GLY A 261 -2.34 -15.91 6.87
CA GLY A 261 -2.52 -17.34 7.08
C GLY A 261 -2.22 -18.13 5.81
N ASP A 262 -3.24 -18.76 5.23
CA ASP A 262 -3.19 -19.51 3.97
C ASP A 262 -3.74 -18.72 2.77
N LYS A 263 -4.13 -17.46 2.97
CA LYS A 263 -4.74 -16.61 1.96
C LYS A 263 -3.73 -15.64 1.35
N GLU A 264 -3.74 -15.53 0.03
CA GLU A 264 -3.07 -14.46 -0.71
C GLU A 264 -4.05 -13.30 -0.86
N LEU A 265 -3.58 -12.10 -0.55
CA LEU A 265 -4.38 -10.88 -0.58
C LEU A 265 -4.01 -10.03 -1.81
N ALA A 266 -4.99 -9.36 -2.40
CA ALA A 266 -4.77 -8.32 -3.42
C ALA A 266 -4.16 -7.05 -2.82
N GLY A 267 -4.29 -6.86 -1.51
CA GLY A 267 -3.76 -5.77 -0.72
C GLY A 267 -4.35 -5.77 0.67
N ILE A 268 -4.03 -4.76 1.46
CA ILE A 268 -4.52 -4.56 2.82
C ILE A 268 -5.01 -3.13 3.04
N TRP A 269 -6.06 -2.97 3.84
CA TRP A 269 -6.53 -1.66 4.29
C TRP A 269 -5.89 -1.32 5.63
N VAL A 270 -5.07 -0.29 5.66
CA VAL A 270 -4.35 0.16 6.85
C VAL A 270 -5.04 1.38 7.42
N GLY A 271 -5.25 1.41 8.73
CA GLY A 271 -5.79 2.58 9.40
C GLY A 271 -5.02 3.85 9.05
N LYS A 272 -5.73 4.89 8.58
CA LYS A 272 -5.11 6.14 8.13
C LYS A 272 -4.38 6.89 9.25
N PHE A 273 -4.87 6.73 10.47
CA PHE A 273 -4.36 7.32 11.72
C PHE A 273 -4.19 6.23 12.78
N GLU A 274 -3.54 6.55 13.88
CA GLU A 274 -3.57 5.72 15.08
C GLU A 274 -5.01 5.50 15.55
N THR A 275 -5.25 4.37 16.21
CA THR A 275 -6.55 4.09 16.82
C THR A 275 -6.85 5.07 17.94
N SER A 276 -8.09 5.51 18.04
CA SER A 276 -8.57 6.53 18.99
C SER A 276 -9.87 6.14 19.65
N ASN A 277 -10.44 7.02 20.48
CA ASN A 277 -11.69 6.86 21.23
C ASN A 277 -11.55 5.88 22.40
N THR A 278 -12.34 4.82 22.47
CA THR A 278 -12.31 3.83 23.57
C THR A 278 -12.06 2.42 23.06
N SER A 279 -11.65 1.52 23.96
CA SER A 279 -11.45 0.11 23.64
C SER A 279 -12.72 -0.63 23.23
N GLU A 280 -13.88 -0.14 23.67
CA GLU A 280 -15.19 -0.73 23.37
C GLU A 280 -15.79 -0.20 22.05
N LEU A 281 -15.34 0.98 21.59
CA LEU A 281 -15.80 1.60 20.35
C LEU A 281 -14.62 2.33 19.66
N PRO A 282 -13.62 1.62 19.15
CA PRO A 282 -12.43 2.22 18.56
C PRO A 282 -12.76 3.00 17.29
N LYS A 283 -12.14 4.16 17.14
CA LYS A 283 -12.20 5.01 15.94
C LYS A 283 -10.83 5.15 15.29
N ILE A 284 -10.83 5.47 14.00
CA ILE A 284 -9.63 5.83 13.25
C ILE A 284 -9.94 7.14 12.54
N VAL A 285 -9.75 8.24 13.24
CA VAL A 285 -10.10 9.59 12.77
C VAL A 285 -9.04 10.59 13.21
N PRO A 286 -8.87 11.70 12.48
CA PRO A 286 -7.89 12.73 12.85
C PRO A 286 -8.39 13.65 13.97
N ASN A 287 -7.46 14.45 14.50
CA ASN A 287 -7.72 15.55 15.44
C ASN A 287 -8.29 15.12 16.80
N VAL A 288 -8.01 13.90 17.22
CA VAL A 288 -8.39 13.36 18.53
C VAL A 288 -7.20 12.67 19.19
N SER A 289 -7.18 12.54 20.51
CA SER A 289 -6.11 11.80 21.19
C SER A 289 -6.17 10.32 20.82
N SER A 290 -5.02 9.73 20.54
CA SER A 290 -4.89 8.30 20.29
C SER A 290 -5.25 7.46 21.54
N LEU A 291 -5.76 6.26 21.31
CA LEU A 291 -6.09 5.29 22.36
C LEU A 291 -4.81 4.63 22.89
N ARG A 292 -4.51 4.83 24.16
CA ARG A 292 -3.25 4.45 24.81
C ARG A 292 -3.50 3.76 26.14
N ASP A 293 -2.47 3.52 26.94
CA ASP A 293 -2.56 2.89 28.27
C ASP A 293 -3.11 1.44 28.25
N MET A 294 -2.82 0.70 27.20
CA MET A 294 -3.26 -0.67 26.98
C MET A 294 -2.05 -1.58 26.73
N ASN A 295 -2.07 -2.80 27.27
CA ASN A 295 -1.11 -3.82 26.90
C ASN A 295 -1.41 -4.42 25.51
N VAL A 296 -0.48 -5.20 24.95
CA VAL A 296 -0.61 -5.73 23.58
C VAL A 296 -1.89 -6.55 23.40
N SER A 297 -2.26 -7.39 24.38
CA SER A 297 -3.48 -8.22 24.32
C SER A 297 -4.75 -7.37 24.23
N ALA A 298 -4.84 -6.30 25.02
CA ALA A 298 -5.97 -5.40 25.01
C ALA A 298 -6.07 -4.65 23.67
N GLN A 299 -4.95 -4.17 23.13
CA GLN A 299 -4.88 -3.53 21.81
C GLN A 299 -5.27 -4.51 20.68
N PHE A 300 -4.76 -5.75 20.73
CA PHE A 300 -5.12 -6.82 19.80
C PHE A 300 -6.61 -7.11 19.82
N ASN A 301 -7.20 -7.33 21.02
CA ASN A 301 -8.62 -7.61 21.15
C ASN A 301 -9.49 -6.45 20.63
N THR A 302 -9.12 -5.20 20.93
CA THR A 302 -9.79 -4.01 20.41
C THR A 302 -9.74 -3.95 18.88
N SER A 303 -8.61 -4.30 18.27
CA SER A 303 -8.45 -4.33 16.81
C SER A 303 -9.36 -5.36 16.12
N ARG A 304 -9.76 -6.41 16.83
CA ARG A 304 -10.63 -7.47 16.32
C ARG A 304 -12.11 -7.08 16.26
N LEU A 305 -12.52 -6.03 16.99
CA LEU A 305 -13.94 -5.71 17.18
C LEU A 305 -14.65 -5.35 15.88
N MET A 306 -13.98 -4.73 14.91
CA MET A 306 -14.58 -4.20 13.69
C MET A 306 -15.20 -5.26 12.79
N THR A 307 -14.65 -6.47 12.78
CA THR A 307 -15.19 -7.61 12.02
C THR A 307 -15.75 -8.72 12.91
N THR A 308 -15.90 -8.45 14.20
CA THR A 308 -16.50 -9.39 15.17
C THR A 308 -17.72 -8.75 15.85
N THR A 309 -17.65 -8.43 17.13
CA THR A 309 -18.79 -7.95 17.93
C THR A 309 -19.35 -6.60 17.49
N LEU A 310 -18.55 -5.75 16.85
CA LEU A 310 -18.98 -4.44 16.34
C LEU A 310 -19.18 -4.44 14.81
N ALA A 311 -19.19 -5.59 14.14
CA ALA A 311 -19.36 -5.66 12.69
C ALA A 311 -20.63 -4.91 12.22
N SER A 312 -21.75 -5.05 12.92
CA SER A 312 -23.00 -4.32 12.60
C SER A 312 -22.89 -2.81 12.80
N THR A 313 -22.08 -2.36 13.75
CA THR A 313 -21.86 -0.94 14.04
C THR A 313 -21.07 -0.27 12.91
N TYR A 314 -20.07 -0.96 12.37
CA TYR A 314 -19.25 -0.45 11.27
C TYR A 314 -19.82 -0.84 9.88
N GLY A 315 -20.81 -1.72 9.83
CA GLY A 315 -21.37 -2.25 8.58
C GLY A 315 -20.50 -3.29 7.90
N THR A 316 -19.44 -3.78 8.56
CA THR A 316 -18.49 -4.77 8.04
C THR A 316 -19.06 -6.19 8.07
N SER A 317 -18.37 -7.11 7.39
CA SER A 317 -18.66 -8.54 7.41
C SER A 317 -17.78 -9.27 8.43
N THR A 318 -18.32 -10.33 9.05
CA THR A 318 -17.52 -11.27 9.85
C THR A 318 -16.73 -12.26 8.99
N SER A 319 -16.90 -12.23 7.65
CA SER A 319 -16.03 -12.97 6.71
C SER A 319 -14.72 -12.25 6.44
N ASP A 320 -14.67 -10.92 6.67
CA ASP A 320 -13.44 -10.14 6.59
C ASP A 320 -12.68 -10.23 7.92
N ASP A 321 -11.45 -9.76 7.94
CA ASP A 321 -10.62 -9.80 9.15
C ASP A 321 -10.07 -8.42 9.49
N SER A 322 -10.37 -7.95 10.71
CA SER A 322 -9.70 -6.79 11.31
C SER A 322 -8.74 -7.25 12.39
N HIS A 323 -7.53 -6.74 12.39
CA HIS A 323 -6.50 -7.13 13.35
C HIS A 323 -5.52 -5.98 13.64
N MET A 324 -4.77 -6.13 14.72
CA MET A 324 -3.69 -5.23 15.06
C MET A 324 -2.54 -5.40 14.06
N MET A 325 -2.02 -4.31 13.52
CA MET A 325 -0.98 -4.29 12.51
C MET A 325 0.21 -5.18 12.87
N LYS A 326 0.64 -6.05 11.95
CA LYS A 326 1.86 -6.86 12.10
C LYS A 326 3.10 -6.04 11.73
N ASN A 327 4.27 -6.46 12.21
CA ASN A 327 5.52 -5.79 11.85
C ASN A 327 5.80 -5.84 10.34
N MET A 328 5.44 -6.96 9.69
CA MET A 328 5.55 -7.12 8.25
C MET A 328 4.61 -6.17 7.48
N GLU A 329 3.43 -5.89 8.01
CA GLU A 329 2.48 -4.94 7.40
C GLU A 329 2.94 -3.49 7.54
N TRP A 330 3.60 -3.15 8.66
CA TRP A 330 4.32 -1.88 8.80
C TRP A 330 5.39 -1.74 7.72
N GLY A 331 6.18 -2.80 7.51
CA GLY A 331 7.19 -2.85 6.47
C GLY A 331 6.63 -2.60 5.07
N ALA A 332 5.44 -3.16 4.78
CA ALA A 332 4.78 -2.94 3.49
C ALA A 332 4.43 -1.45 3.26
N VAL A 333 3.93 -0.77 4.28
CA VAL A 333 3.67 0.68 4.21
C VAL A 333 4.98 1.46 4.05
N ALA A 334 5.99 1.13 4.85
CA ALA A 334 7.28 1.83 4.84
C ALA A 334 7.98 1.73 3.48
N TYR A 335 7.95 0.55 2.86
CA TYR A 335 8.58 0.36 1.55
C TYR A 335 7.80 1.04 0.42
N LEU A 336 6.47 0.99 0.44
CA LEU A 336 5.66 1.72 -0.54
C LEU A 336 5.84 3.24 -0.39
N SER A 337 5.92 3.75 0.85
CA SER A 337 6.24 5.17 1.13
C SER A 337 7.61 5.57 0.58
N SER A 338 8.59 4.65 0.63
CA SER A 338 9.95 4.88 0.14
C SER A 338 10.15 4.49 -1.33
N SER A 339 9.08 4.45 -2.10
CA SER A 339 9.10 4.19 -3.54
C SER A 339 8.69 5.40 -4.35
N ILE A 340 8.73 5.27 -5.68
CA ILE A 340 8.22 6.30 -6.60
C ILE A 340 6.69 6.50 -6.48
N TYR A 341 6.00 5.60 -5.82
CA TYR A 341 4.56 5.69 -5.55
C TYR A 341 4.24 6.36 -4.20
N GLY A 342 5.27 6.70 -3.42
CA GLY A 342 5.17 7.35 -2.12
C GLY A 342 5.88 8.71 -2.10
N ARG A 343 6.91 8.85 -1.28
CA ARG A 343 7.61 10.12 -1.09
C ARG A 343 8.82 10.31 -2.01
N TYR A 344 9.30 9.28 -2.67
CA TYR A 344 10.43 9.37 -3.58
C TYR A 344 9.99 9.80 -4.97
N THR A 345 10.56 10.89 -5.46
CA THR A 345 10.42 11.30 -6.86
C THR A 345 11.57 10.70 -7.68
N ASN A 346 11.42 10.63 -9.01
CA ASN A 346 12.47 10.13 -9.92
C ASN A 346 13.78 10.96 -9.91
N THR A 347 13.87 12.00 -9.11
CA THR A 347 15.06 12.81 -8.97
C THR A 347 15.84 12.33 -7.75
N SER A 348 17.12 12.03 -7.94
CA SER A 348 18.10 11.53 -6.96
C SER A 348 18.34 12.42 -5.72
N THR A 349 17.44 13.34 -5.39
CA THR A 349 17.62 14.38 -4.37
C THR A 349 16.96 14.08 -3.04
N CYS A 350 16.32 12.94 -2.88
CA CYS A 350 15.68 12.53 -1.63
C CYS A 350 16.64 11.88 -0.59
N ILE A 351 17.94 11.92 -0.81
CA ILE A 351 18.94 11.32 0.10
C ILE A 351 19.02 12.09 1.42
N ASP A 352 18.68 13.38 1.41
CA ASP A 352 18.74 14.26 2.57
C ASP A 352 17.34 14.75 2.96
N SER A 353 16.69 14.09 3.92
CA SER A 353 15.48 14.54 4.65
C SER A 353 14.23 14.93 3.84
N GLY A 354 14.32 15.19 2.53
CA GLY A 354 13.18 15.62 1.71
C GLY A 354 12.10 14.57 1.48
N CYS A 355 12.44 13.28 1.62
CA CYS A 355 11.52 12.14 1.48
C CYS A 355 11.12 11.52 2.82
N GLU A 356 11.69 11.98 3.92
CA GLU A 356 11.34 11.52 5.24
C GLU A 356 9.95 12.00 5.65
N VAL A 357 9.19 11.16 6.33
CA VAL A 357 7.88 11.51 6.89
C VAL A 357 8.11 12.42 8.10
N TRP A 358 7.45 13.57 8.13
CA TRP A 358 7.59 14.48 9.27
C TRP A 358 6.96 13.89 10.52
N ILE A 359 7.56 14.20 11.67
CA ILE A 359 7.10 13.73 12.96
C ILE A 359 5.74 14.34 13.33
N ASN A 360 4.83 13.52 13.86
CA ASN A 360 3.75 13.99 14.71
C ASN A 360 4.34 14.30 16.10
N ASN A 361 4.63 15.58 16.36
CA ASN A 361 5.28 16.01 17.60
C ASN A 361 4.29 16.47 18.69
N ASN A 362 2.99 16.16 18.55
CA ASN A 362 1.97 16.64 19.48
C ASN A 362 2.00 15.91 20.83
N SER A 363 2.35 16.62 21.91
CA SER A 363 2.48 16.05 23.27
C SER A 363 1.14 15.62 23.91
N ASN A 364 0.01 15.93 23.29
CA ASN A 364 -1.30 15.40 23.64
C ASN A 364 -1.67 14.16 22.82
N PHE A 365 -0.74 13.69 21.96
CA PHE A 365 -0.92 12.53 21.09
C PHE A 365 -2.15 12.64 20.18
N VAL A 366 -2.35 13.83 19.63
CA VAL A 366 -3.46 14.10 18.70
C VAL A 366 -3.14 13.49 17.34
N THR A 367 -4.04 12.64 16.84
CA THR A 367 -3.89 11.94 15.56
C THR A 367 -3.90 12.88 14.37
N GLY A 368 -3.07 12.60 13.35
CA GLY A 368 -2.97 13.39 12.14
C GLY A 368 -2.33 14.77 12.35
N CYS A 369 -1.51 14.91 13.35
CA CYS A 369 -0.71 16.13 13.58
C CYS A 369 0.63 16.06 12.85
N ALA A 370 1.17 17.22 12.45
CA ALA A 370 2.53 17.35 11.96
C ALA A 370 3.27 18.46 12.71
N GLY A 371 4.53 18.21 13.01
CA GLY A 371 5.47 19.27 13.39
C GLY A 371 5.81 20.20 12.23
N SER A 372 6.86 20.98 12.38
CA SER A 372 7.37 21.89 11.35
C SER A 372 8.56 21.31 10.57
N SER A 373 9.01 20.11 10.92
CA SER A 373 10.10 19.36 10.27
C SER A 373 10.04 17.87 10.64
N VAL A 374 10.93 17.09 10.05
CA VAL A 374 11.11 15.66 10.34
C VAL A 374 11.48 15.38 11.81
N SER A 375 12.14 16.30 12.48
CA SER A 375 12.68 16.15 13.84
C SER A 375 12.23 17.26 14.81
N SER A 376 11.01 17.77 14.63
CA SER A 376 10.47 18.79 15.55
C SER A 376 10.39 18.27 16.97
N SER A 377 10.82 19.11 17.94
CA SER A 377 10.59 18.83 19.37
C SER A 377 9.10 18.83 19.67
N GLU A 378 8.72 18.15 20.76
CA GLU A 378 7.35 18.09 21.22
C GLU A 378 6.68 19.46 21.40
N ALA A 379 5.42 19.54 21.08
CA ALA A 379 4.61 20.75 21.20
C ALA A 379 3.15 20.40 21.57
N SER A 380 2.47 21.33 22.24
CA SER A 380 1.03 21.18 22.54
C SER A 380 0.12 21.52 21.36
N THR A 381 0.67 22.11 20.30
CA THR A 381 -0.03 22.49 19.06
C THR A 381 0.62 21.78 17.88
N CYS A 382 -0.14 21.55 16.82
CA CYS A 382 0.37 20.94 15.61
C CYS A 382 -0.31 21.50 14.35
N ASN A 383 0.24 21.13 13.20
CA ASN A 383 -0.40 21.35 11.92
C ASN A 383 -1.34 20.17 11.62
N ALA A 384 -2.62 20.45 11.44
CA ALA A 384 -3.61 19.40 11.17
C ALA A 384 -3.35 18.71 9.83
N TRP A 385 -3.68 17.43 9.74
CA TRP A 385 -3.43 16.49 8.64
C TRP A 385 -3.82 16.97 7.25
N ASN A 386 -4.88 17.82 7.14
CA ASN A 386 -5.41 18.34 5.87
C ASN A 386 -4.91 19.77 5.55
N THR A 387 -3.88 20.25 6.22
CA THR A 387 -3.23 21.54 5.93
C THR A 387 -1.99 21.35 5.05
N ALA A 388 -1.56 22.41 4.37
CA ALA A 388 -0.36 22.38 3.52
C ALA A 388 0.92 21.94 4.26
N THR A 389 1.02 22.20 5.57
CA THR A 389 2.13 21.70 6.41
C THR A 389 1.83 20.30 6.94
N GLY A 390 0.58 20.02 7.33
CA GLY A 390 0.16 18.78 7.95
C GLY A 390 0.38 17.55 7.05
N VAL A 391 0.18 17.69 5.75
CA VAL A 391 0.39 16.60 4.77
C VAL A 391 1.84 16.09 4.73
N ASN A 392 2.82 16.83 5.26
CA ASN A 392 4.20 16.34 5.33
C ASN A 392 4.39 15.18 6.32
N ALA A 393 3.47 14.97 7.27
CA ALA A 393 3.47 13.82 8.17
C ALA A 393 2.81 12.56 7.55
N SER A 394 2.38 12.63 6.28
CA SER A 394 1.81 11.49 5.58
C SER A 394 2.86 10.71 4.77
N THR A 395 2.62 9.43 4.59
CA THR A 395 3.48 8.52 3.81
C THR A 395 3.58 8.85 2.33
N THR A 396 2.72 9.74 1.82
CA THR A 396 2.72 10.21 0.41
C THR A 396 3.12 11.67 0.25
N GLY A 397 3.21 12.44 1.34
CA GLY A 397 3.43 13.88 1.28
C GLY A 397 2.20 14.69 0.84
N ASN A 398 1.05 14.05 0.72
CA ASN A 398 -0.25 14.65 0.45
C ASN A 398 -1.33 14.05 1.37
N ILE A 399 -2.58 14.45 1.18
CA ILE A 399 -3.70 14.04 2.04
C ILE A 399 -4.06 12.53 1.93
N TYR A 400 -3.64 11.84 0.89
CA TYR A 400 -4.05 10.47 0.59
C TYR A 400 -3.26 9.39 1.34
N GLY A 401 -2.11 9.73 1.95
CA GLY A 401 -1.27 8.76 2.67
C GLY A 401 -1.75 8.45 4.10
N ILE A 402 -0.93 7.66 4.79
CA ILE A 402 -1.10 7.26 6.19
C ILE A 402 -0.32 8.22 7.07
N TYR A 403 -0.88 8.61 8.20
CA TYR A 403 -0.33 9.53 9.19
C TYR A 403 0.11 8.80 10.45
N ASP A 404 0.78 9.51 11.35
CA ASP A 404 1.21 9.06 12.67
C ASP A 404 2.19 7.87 12.66
N MET A 405 2.84 7.58 11.51
CA MET A 405 3.88 6.54 11.44
C MET A 405 5.27 7.06 11.82
N SER A 406 5.38 8.33 12.15
CA SER A 406 6.56 8.97 12.73
C SER A 406 6.11 9.86 13.87
N GLY A 407 6.45 9.53 15.11
CA GLY A 407 5.94 10.22 16.29
C GLY A 407 4.47 9.93 16.59
N GLY A 408 3.75 10.87 17.20
CA GLY A 408 2.45 10.57 17.82
C GLY A 408 2.67 9.72 19.07
N ALA A 409 2.02 8.58 19.18
CA ALA A 409 2.37 7.55 20.16
C ALA A 409 3.25 6.47 19.50
N SER A 410 4.13 5.83 20.25
CA SER A 410 4.75 4.60 19.77
C SER A 410 3.69 3.55 19.48
N GLU A 411 3.76 2.90 18.34
CA GLU A 411 2.76 1.90 17.97
C GLU A 411 3.26 0.49 18.24
N TYR A 412 2.58 -0.24 19.16
CA TYR A 412 2.78 -1.67 19.21
C TYR A 412 2.38 -2.30 17.87
N VAL A 413 3.20 -3.21 17.39
CA VAL A 413 2.88 -4.08 16.26
C VAL A 413 2.91 -5.54 16.71
N MET A 414 2.16 -6.40 16.02
CA MET A 414 2.13 -7.83 16.30
C MET A 414 3.38 -8.52 15.73
N GLY A 415 4.51 -8.27 16.42
CA GLY A 415 5.79 -8.92 16.21
C GLY A 415 6.31 -9.43 17.54
N ASN A 416 6.64 -10.72 17.65
CA ASN A 416 6.99 -11.36 18.92
C ASN A 416 8.19 -12.32 18.80
N TYR A 417 9.02 -12.35 19.84
CA TYR A 417 10.16 -13.23 19.94
C TYR A 417 9.81 -14.55 20.64
N ASN A 418 9.89 -15.67 19.92
CA ASN A 418 9.77 -17.05 20.44
C ASN A 418 8.48 -17.32 21.25
N ASP A 419 7.36 -16.67 20.94
CA ASP A 419 6.11 -16.78 21.69
C ASP A 419 6.21 -16.37 23.18
N VAL A 420 7.14 -15.50 23.50
CA VAL A 420 7.35 -15.02 24.88
C VAL A 420 6.34 -13.91 25.20
N ILE A 421 5.35 -14.21 26.01
CA ILE A 421 4.23 -13.30 26.31
C ILE A 421 4.65 -12.13 27.22
N LYS A 422 5.44 -12.40 28.28
CA LYS A 422 5.77 -11.42 29.32
C LYS A 422 4.53 -10.72 29.88
N ASN A 423 4.52 -9.38 29.83
CA ASN A 423 3.46 -8.55 30.39
C ASN A 423 2.41 -8.13 29.34
N ALA A 424 2.38 -8.79 28.21
CA ALA A 424 1.47 -8.45 27.11
C ALA A 424 -0.02 -8.74 27.41
N GLY A 425 -0.31 -9.52 28.45
CA GLY A 425 -1.67 -9.78 28.91
C GLY A 425 -2.41 -10.92 28.18
N PHE A 426 -1.73 -11.67 27.31
CA PHE A 426 -2.27 -12.89 26.73
C PHE A 426 -2.14 -14.08 27.69
N ASP A 427 -3.16 -14.93 27.73
CA ASP A 427 -3.07 -16.25 28.38
C ASP A 427 -2.27 -17.23 27.52
N SER A 428 -2.39 -17.12 26.19
CA SER A 428 -1.62 -17.83 25.18
C SER A 428 -1.49 -16.95 23.94
N MET A 429 -0.44 -17.16 23.13
CA MET A 429 -0.31 -16.42 21.88
C MET A 429 -1.53 -16.65 20.98
N PRO A 430 -1.98 -15.61 20.23
CA PRO A 430 -3.06 -15.76 19.27
C PRO A 430 -2.64 -16.69 18.12
N GLU A 431 -3.57 -16.98 17.18
CA GLU A 431 -3.26 -17.75 15.97
C GLU A 431 -2.07 -17.12 15.23
N SER A 432 -1.21 -17.96 14.66
CA SER A 432 0.06 -17.52 14.02
C SER A 432 -0.13 -16.55 12.85
N LYS A 433 -1.31 -16.48 12.22
CA LYS A 433 -1.62 -15.51 11.16
C LYS A 433 -1.64 -14.06 11.65
N TYR A 434 -1.80 -13.84 12.96
CA TYR A 434 -1.95 -12.51 13.57
C TYR A 434 -0.65 -11.88 14.04
N TYR A 435 0.48 -12.59 14.00
CA TYR A 435 1.75 -12.01 14.43
C TYR A 435 2.93 -12.57 13.66
N ASP A 436 3.97 -11.78 13.54
CA ASP A 436 5.25 -12.17 12.98
C ASP A 436 6.12 -12.75 14.10
N LYS A 437 6.49 -14.03 13.96
CA LYS A 437 7.28 -14.73 14.96
C LYS A 437 8.77 -14.66 14.64
N TYR A 438 9.53 -14.02 15.50
CA TYR A 438 10.99 -13.93 15.40
C TYR A 438 11.64 -15.02 16.25
N ILE A 439 12.54 -15.80 15.65
CA ILE A 439 13.13 -16.98 16.29
C ILE A 439 14.62 -16.73 16.54
N GLY A 440 15.10 -17.07 17.73
CA GLY A 440 16.51 -16.98 18.06
C GLY A 440 16.85 -17.72 19.37
N THR A 441 18.14 -17.91 19.62
CA THR A 441 18.67 -18.58 20.83
C THR A 441 19.32 -17.59 21.80
N ASP A 442 19.64 -16.39 21.35
CA ASP A 442 20.47 -15.46 22.09
C ASP A 442 19.66 -14.39 22.84
N TYR A 443 20.21 -13.96 23.95
CA TYR A 443 19.66 -12.89 24.77
C TYR A 443 19.95 -11.50 24.21
N TYR A 444 21.00 -11.37 23.39
CA TYR A 444 21.50 -10.08 22.90
C TYR A 444 20.99 -9.70 21.51
N ALA A 445 21.13 -8.42 21.21
CA ALA A 445 20.75 -7.81 19.95
C ALA A 445 21.37 -8.54 18.76
N ASP A 446 20.52 -9.19 17.97
CA ASP A 446 20.91 -9.84 16.72
C ASP A 446 19.87 -9.53 15.65
N PHE A 447 20.19 -8.58 14.78
CA PHE A 447 19.31 -8.15 13.71
C PHE A 447 19.10 -9.22 12.63
N THR A 448 19.85 -10.32 12.65
CA THR A 448 19.62 -11.47 11.75
C THR A 448 18.32 -12.21 12.06
N LYS A 449 17.72 -11.96 13.23
CA LYS A 449 16.42 -12.53 13.63
C LYS A 449 15.25 -11.96 12.83
N TYR A 450 15.40 -10.75 12.28
CA TYR A 450 14.38 -10.07 11.51
C TYR A 450 14.32 -10.62 10.08
N TYR A 451 13.17 -10.42 9.44
CA TYR A 451 12.89 -10.95 8.11
C TYR A 451 13.03 -9.89 7.03
N LEU A 452 13.13 -10.34 5.78
CA LEU A 452 13.04 -9.47 4.61
C LEU A 452 11.62 -8.92 4.48
N GLY A 453 11.51 -7.61 4.26
CA GLY A 453 10.24 -6.92 4.09
C GLY A 453 9.69 -6.24 5.35
N ASP A 454 10.17 -6.56 6.55
CA ASP A 454 9.65 -5.97 7.79
C ASP A 454 10.20 -4.56 8.11
N ALA A 455 10.97 -3.98 7.20
CA ALA A 455 11.60 -2.66 7.33
C ALA A 455 12.43 -2.51 8.62
N THR A 456 13.20 -3.53 8.96
CA THR A 456 14.12 -3.55 10.09
C THR A 456 15.56 -3.77 9.63
N LYS A 457 16.02 -5.02 9.49
CA LYS A 457 17.43 -5.31 9.13
C LYS A 457 17.88 -4.74 7.81
N GLU A 458 16.99 -4.64 6.81
CA GLU A 458 17.32 -4.12 5.49
C GLU A 458 17.60 -2.61 5.52
N THR A 459 17.06 -1.90 6.51
CA THR A 459 17.14 -0.43 6.64
C THR A 459 18.15 0.05 7.67
N LEU A 460 19.05 -0.82 8.12
CA LEU A 460 20.12 -0.45 9.06
C LEU A 460 21.26 0.29 8.33
N LYS A 461 21.69 1.42 8.88
CA LYS A 461 22.88 2.19 8.43
C LYS A 461 24.18 1.64 9.03
N ALA A 462 24.09 0.97 10.20
CA ALA A 462 25.21 0.32 10.84
C ALA A 462 24.76 -0.96 11.55
N LYS A 463 25.61 -1.98 11.57
CA LYS A 463 25.34 -3.21 12.32
C LYS A 463 25.48 -2.96 13.81
N LEU A 464 24.53 -3.49 14.61
CA LEU A 464 24.68 -3.76 16.04
C LEU A 464 24.69 -2.55 17.00
N THR A 465 24.24 -1.36 16.60
CA THR A 465 24.12 -0.22 17.53
C THR A 465 22.70 0.33 17.53
N GLU A 466 22.24 0.83 18.65
CA GLU A 466 20.99 1.57 18.76
C GLU A 466 21.06 2.86 17.90
N GLU A 467 19.93 3.39 17.43
CA GLU A 467 19.82 4.65 16.66
C GLU A 467 20.50 4.61 15.27
N ASN A 468 20.41 3.52 14.56
CA ASN A 468 21.10 3.32 13.28
C ASN A 468 20.22 2.76 12.15
N ALA A 469 18.90 2.97 12.19
CA ALA A 469 18.06 2.77 11.01
C ALA A 469 18.20 3.95 10.03
N TRP A 470 17.56 3.87 8.88
CA TRP A 470 17.55 4.96 7.91
C TRP A 470 17.13 6.27 8.59
N TYR A 471 17.66 7.39 8.11
CA TYR A 471 17.49 8.76 8.64
C TYR A 471 18.01 9.00 10.06
N GLY A 472 18.50 8.00 10.77
CA GLY A 472 18.92 8.06 12.16
C GLY A 472 17.85 7.59 13.13
N ASP A 473 16.81 6.95 12.61
CA ASP A 473 15.72 6.38 13.37
C ASP A 473 16.23 5.34 14.39
N TYR A 474 15.55 5.23 15.51
CA TYR A 474 15.92 4.29 16.57
C TYR A 474 15.81 2.85 16.09
N SER A 475 16.76 1.99 16.50
CA SER A 475 16.76 0.58 16.14
C SER A 475 17.20 -0.30 17.30
N LYS A 476 16.40 -1.33 17.62
CA LYS A 476 16.72 -2.31 18.67
C LYS A 476 16.15 -3.68 18.35
N SER A 477 16.95 -4.72 18.55
CA SER A 477 16.59 -6.10 18.24
C SER A 477 15.77 -6.77 19.35
N VAL A 478 14.74 -7.54 18.97
CA VAL A 478 13.95 -8.38 19.88
C VAL A 478 14.80 -9.41 20.61
N SER A 479 14.41 -9.74 21.83
CA SER A 479 15.08 -10.73 22.67
C SER A 479 14.07 -11.43 23.60
N SER A 480 14.51 -12.48 24.29
CA SER A 480 13.68 -13.12 25.30
C SER A 480 13.34 -12.19 26.49
N PHE A 481 14.08 -11.10 26.65
CA PHE A 481 13.82 -10.10 27.69
C PHE A 481 12.82 -9.06 27.24
N TYR A 482 12.95 -8.55 26.00
CA TYR A 482 12.05 -7.59 25.34
C TYR A 482 11.43 -8.23 24.07
N PRO A 483 10.35 -9.01 24.21
CA PRO A 483 9.86 -9.83 23.11
C PRO A 483 8.90 -9.13 22.15
N TRP A 484 8.41 -7.94 22.47
CA TRP A 484 7.44 -7.20 21.66
C TRP A 484 8.05 -6.01 20.96
N ILE A 485 7.57 -5.70 19.77
CA ILE A 485 8.06 -4.62 18.92
C ILE A 485 7.13 -3.42 19.03
N GLU A 486 7.72 -2.24 19.09
CA GLU A 486 7.07 -0.96 18.82
C GLU A 486 7.68 -0.29 17.61
N ARG A 487 6.91 0.56 16.93
CA ARG A 487 7.30 1.29 15.72
C ARG A 487 7.02 2.77 15.86
N GLY A 488 7.66 3.57 14.97
CA GLY A 488 7.39 4.99 14.82
C GLY A 488 8.05 5.89 15.87
N SER A 489 8.41 5.34 17.04
CA SER A 489 8.75 6.10 18.26
C SER A 489 7.61 7.06 18.63
N ASN A 490 7.80 7.98 19.57
CA ASN A 490 6.71 8.88 19.99
C ASN A 490 7.08 10.36 19.85
N CYS A 491 6.14 11.24 20.13
CA CYS A 491 6.27 12.69 19.96
C CYS A 491 7.42 13.34 20.73
N TYR A 492 8.00 12.66 21.75
CA TYR A 492 9.14 13.16 22.55
C TYR A 492 10.49 12.75 21.95
N ASP A 493 10.53 11.84 21.00
CA ASP A 493 11.76 11.23 20.51
C ASP A 493 12.44 12.02 19.37
N ALA A 494 11.79 13.09 18.89
CA ALA A 494 12.34 14.06 17.93
C ALA A 494 13.09 13.40 16.75
N SER A 495 14.42 13.52 16.69
CA SER A 495 15.24 13.07 15.58
C SER A 495 15.43 11.55 15.48
N VAL A 496 14.98 10.76 16.45
CA VAL A 496 15.07 9.29 16.40
C VAL A 496 13.71 8.63 16.16
N ALA A 497 12.63 9.46 16.09
CA ALA A 497 11.33 9.03 15.62
C ALA A 497 11.30 8.99 14.10
N GLY A 498 10.67 8.00 13.52
CA GLY A 498 10.56 7.87 12.07
C GLY A 498 9.92 6.58 11.62
N LEU A 499 9.64 6.53 10.32
CA LEU A 499 9.00 5.38 9.66
C LEU A 499 9.80 4.08 9.82
N PHE A 500 11.13 4.18 9.93
CA PHE A 500 12.05 3.05 10.11
C PHE A 500 12.44 2.80 11.57
N SER A 501 11.89 3.59 12.50
CA SER A 501 12.12 3.35 13.93
C SER A 501 11.48 2.04 14.37
N PHE A 502 12.23 1.24 15.10
CA PHE A 502 11.76 0.06 15.81
C PHE A 502 12.48 -0.12 17.13
N ASN A 503 11.72 -0.40 18.16
CA ASN A 503 12.22 -0.65 19.49
C ASN A 503 11.53 -1.89 20.09
N VAL A 504 11.95 -2.33 21.24
CA VAL A 504 11.51 -3.58 21.86
C VAL A 504 11.21 -3.42 23.34
N VAL A 505 10.12 -4.01 23.77
CA VAL A 505 9.55 -3.80 25.09
C VAL A 505 8.90 -5.08 25.66
N TYR A 506 8.42 -5.01 26.90
CA TYR A 506 7.81 -6.15 27.60
C TYR A 506 6.37 -6.48 27.20
N GLY A 507 5.68 -5.59 26.49
CA GLY A 507 4.25 -5.72 26.15
C GLY A 507 3.29 -5.08 27.18
N ASN A 508 3.79 -4.32 28.16
CA ASN A 508 2.99 -3.61 29.15
C ASN A 508 2.10 -2.53 28.53
N SER A 509 1.15 -2.03 29.31
CA SER A 509 0.52 -0.75 29.05
C SER A 509 1.48 0.41 29.31
N TYR A 510 1.51 1.38 28.39
CA TYR A 510 2.24 2.62 28.52
C TYR A 510 1.40 3.80 28.04
N SER A 511 1.51 4.93 28.73
CA SER A 511 0.78 6.16 28.39
C SER A 511 1.23 6.80 27.07
N THR A 512 2.30 6.32 26.49
CA THR A 512 2.88 6.79 25.22
C THR A 512 2.72 5.79 24.09
N PHE A 513 2.00 4.66 24.29
CA PHE A 513 1.88 3.58 23.32
C PHE A 513 0.45 3.42 22.83
N SER A 514 0.28 3.42 21.53
CA SER A 514 -0.95 3.18 20.79
C SER A 514 -0.80 1.97 19.87
N PHE A 515 -1.67 1.85 18.87
CA PHE A 515 -1.68 0.78 17.89
C PHE A 515 -2.48 1.18 16.64
N ARG A 516 -2.27 0.41 15.59
CA ARG A 516 -2.98 0.59 14.31
C ARG A 516 -3.73 -0.66 13.91
N VAL A 517 -4.87 -0.47 13.27
CA VAL A 517 -5.70 -1.57 12.76
C VAL A 517 -5.43 -1.78 11.28
N VAL A 518 -5.39 -3.05 10.89
CA VAL A 518 -5.42 -3.50 9.50
C VAL A 518 -6.72 -4.26 9.25
N LEU A 519 -7.34 -4.05 8.09
CA LEU A 519 -8.50 -4.80 7.63
C LEU A 519 -8.14 -5.52 6.33
N SER A 520 -8.35 -6.83 6.32
CA SER A 520 -8.13 -7.72 5.19
C SER A 520 -9.46 -8.26 4.67
N VAL A 521 -9.66 -8.17 3.36
CA VAL A 521 -10.76 -8.80 2.63
C VAL A 521 -10.36 -10.24 2.33
N LEU A 522 -11.13 -11.25 2.79
CA LEU A 522 -10.75 -12.66 2.75
C LEU A 522 -11.59 -13.51 1.78
#